data_5e2bd01adcf08bf0140685bf786ae444
#
_entry.id   5e2bd01adcf08bf0140685bf786ae444
#
_cell.length_a   1.000
_cell.length_b   1.000
_cell.length_c   1.000
_cell.angle_alpha   90.00
_cell.angle_beta   90.00
_cell.angle_gamma   90.00
#
_symmetry.space_group_name_H-M   'P 1'
#
loop_
_entity.id
_entity.type
_entity.pdbx_description
1 polymer ?
#
loop_
_entity_poly.entity_id
_entity_poly.type
_entity_poly.pdbx_seq_one_letter_code
_entity_poly.pdbx_strand_id
1 'polypeptide(L)'
;MSLNIETTQGLERRVTITVPAEAVEKATREEFKRAAKNVRVDGFRKGHVPAHIIEQRFGASIRQDVLNDLLPRHFFDAVIAEKINIAGRPTFAIETFEPGKDLSFTATFEVYPEVELKGLENIKVEKPTVEITEADVDKMIDVLRKQQATWVESKAAAKADSRVTIDFVGSVDGEEFEGGKATDFVLFMGQGRMIPGFEEGIVGHKAGEQFDINVTFPAEYHSENLKGKDAKFAITLKKVEEMELPELTDEFVAKFGPNTKTVADLRAEIRKNMERELKNALVSRVKQQVINGLIEQNPIDVPASAVGEEINVLRNQAAQRFGGNVQQAAQLPRELFEADAKRRVQVGLLFSEVIKSNELKADEERAKAMIADIASAYEQPAEVVEYYSKNEELMNNIRNVVLEEQAVDAVLAKAQVTEKASSFDEIMNPQA
;
A
#
# COMPACT_ATOMS: atom_id res chain seq x y z
N MET A 1 -7.42 7.77 -44.48
CA MET A 1 -8.31 7.58 -43.34
C MET A 1 -8.87 8.94 -42.95
N SER A 2 -10.17 9.10 -42.88
CA SER A 2 -10.76 10.32 -42.27
C SER A 2 -10.90 10.03 -40.76
N LEU A 3 -10.16 10.75 -39.95
CA LEU A 3 -10.27 10.73 -38.50
C LEU A 3 -11.16 11.90 -38.07
N ASN A 4 -12.21 11.59 -37.33
CA ASN A 4 -12.99 12.58 -36.63
C ASN A 4 -12.86 12.29 -35.12
N ILE A 5 -12.14 13.13 -34.41
CA ILE A 5 -11.91 12.98 -32.95
C ILE A 5 -12.83 13.99 -32.26
N GLU A 6 -13.71 13.47 -31.43
CA GLU A 6 -14.66 14.29 -30.65
C GLU A 6 -14.34 14.14 -29.16
N THR A 7 -14.31 15.26 -28.45
CA THR A 7 -14.29 15.26 -26.98
C THR A 7 -15.73 15.05 -26.51
N THR A 8 -15.98 13.98 -25.77
CA THR A 8 -17.32 13.69 -25.25
C THR A 8 -17.54 14.29 -23.88
N GLN A 9 -16.76 13.90 -22.90
CA GLN A 9 -16.86 14.43 -21.54
C GLN A 9 -15.50 14.32 -20.81
N GLY A 10 -15.01 15.42 -20.29
CA GLY A 10 -13.76 15.43 -19.53
C GLY A 10 -12.58 14.85 -20.32
N LEU A 11 -12.03 13.73 -19.83
CA LEU A 11 -10.90 13.01 -20.45
C LEU A 11 -11.33 12.00 -21.50
N GLU A 12 -12.64 11.74 -21.67
CA GLU A 12 -13.14 10.78 -22.65
C GLU A 12 -13.08 11.37 -24.07
N ARG A 13 -12.61 10.56 -24.99
CA ARG A 13 -12.53 10.86 -26.42
C ARG A 13 -13.24 9.78 -27.21
N ARG A 14 -13.82 10.19 -28.31
CA ARG A 14 -14.45 9.30 -29.29
C ARG A 14 -13.84 9.56 -30.66
N VAL A 15 -13.44 8.50 -31.34
CA VAL A 15 -12.91 8.57 -32.69
C VAL A 15 -13.68 7.61 -33.58
N THR A 16 -14.13 8.12 -34.72
CA THR A 16 -14.73 7.31 -35.77
C THR A 16 -13.68 7.01 -36.83
N ILE A 17 -13.47 5.72 -37.07
CA ILE A 17 -12.47 5.21 -38.02
C ILE A 17 -13.19 4.46 -39.14
N THR A 18 -12.81 4.77 -40.36
CA THR A 18 -13.30 4.07 -41.56
C THR A 18 -12.16 3.32 -42.22
N VAL A 19 -12.33 2.02 -42.37
CA VAL A 19 -11.40 1.12 -43.04
C VAL A 19 -11.94 0.76 -44.40
N PRO A 20 -11.20 1.00 -45.50
CA PRO A 20 -11.68 0.74 -46.86
C PRO A 20 -12.07 -0.73 -47.05
N ALA A 21 -13.14 -1.00 -47.79
CA ALA A 21 -13.65 -2.34 -48.11
C ALA A 21 -12.56 -3.30 -48.64
N GLU A 22 -11.66 -2.79 -49.48
CA GLU A 22 -10.56 -3.56 -50.04
C GLU A 22 -9.63 -4.15 -48.94
N ALA A 23 -9.33 -3.36 -47.91
CA ALA A 23 -8.51 -3.81 -46.75
C ALA A 23 -9.26 -4.87 -45.94
N VAL A 24 -10.56 -4.67 -45.70
CA VAL A 24 -11.44 -5.61 -44.99
C VAL A 24 -11.54 -6.93 -45.75
N GLU A 25 -11.78 -6.89 -47.05
CA GLU A 25 -11.85 -8.08 -47.90
C GLU A 25 -10.54 -8.85 -47.94
N LYS A 26 -9.41 -8.13 -48.02
CA LYS A 26 -8.08 -8.73 -47.97
C LYS A 26 -7.86 -9.49 -46.65
N ALA A 27 -8.12 -8.85 -45.53
CA ALA A 27 -7.98 -9.45 -44.21
C ALA A 27 -8.92 -10.67 -44.05
N THR A 28 -10.16 -10.54 -44.47
CA THR A 28 -11.14 -11.61 -44.46
C THR A 28 -10.68 -12.82 -45.31
N ARG A 29 -10.16 -12.57 -46.50
CA ARG A 29 -9.66 -13.62 -47.38
C ARG A 29 -8.43 -14.33 -46.79
N GLU A 30 -7.54 -13.58 -46.13
CA GLU A 30 -6.37 -14.15 -45.46
C GLU A 30 -6.78 -15.03 -44.28
N GLU A 31 -7.74 -14.60 -43.46
CA GLU A 31 -8.21 -15.35 -42.32
C GLU A 31 -8.99 -16.61 -42.76
N PHE A 32 -9.80 -16.55 -43.84
CA PHE A 32 -10.40 -17.73 -44.43
C PHE A 32 -9.34 -18.74 -44.89
N LYS A 33 -8.24 -18.28 -45.52
CA LYS A 33 -7.13 -19.17 -45.91
C LYS A 33 -6.43 -19.82 -44.73
N ARG A 34 -6.30 -19.05 -43.63
CA ARG A 34 -5.70 -19.51 -42.37
C ARG A 34 -6.57 -20.55 -41.70
N ALA A 35 -7.88 -20.27 -41.60
CA ALA A 35 -8.88 -21.19 -41.06
C ALA A 35 -8.92 -22.47 -41.86
N ALA A 36 -8.92 -22.42 -43.23
CA ALA A 36 -8.93 -23.59 -44.11
C ALA A 36 -7.80 -24.59 -43.83
N LYS A 37 -6.62 -24.11 -43.41
CA LYS A 37 -5.49 -24.98 -43.07
C LYS A 37 -5.61 -25.66 -41.70
N ASN A 38 -6.36 -25.06 -40.79
CA ASN A 38 -6.37 -25.46 -39.38
C ASN A 38 -7.64 -26.18 -38.96
N VAL A 39 -8.77 -25.88 -39.58
CA VAL A 39 -10.08 -26.42 -39.22
C VAL A 39 -10.19 -27.89 -39.55
N ARG A 40 -10.81 -28.66 -38.62
CA ARG A 40 -11.23 -30.04 -38.84
C ARG A 40 -12.74 -30.07 -39.06
N VAL A 41 -13.15 -30.65 -40.15
CA VAL A 41 -14.56 -30.84 -40.49
C VAL A 41 -14.78 -32.34 -40.81
N ASP A 42 -15.76 -32.94 -40.19
CA ASP A 42 -16.07 -34.35 -40.42
C ASP A 42 -16.40 -34.59 -41.90
N GLY A 43 -15.76 -35.61 -42.45
CA GLY A 43 -15.86 -35.95 -43.89
C GLY A 43 -14.80 -35.29 -44.77
N PHE A 44 -13.94 -34.42 -44.22
CA PHE A 44 -12.86 -33.78 -45.00
C PHE A 44 -11.48 -33.97 -44.35
N ARG A 45 -10.48 -34.16 -45.17
CA ARG A 45 -9.07 -34.17 -44.70
C ARG A 45 -8.68 -32.76 -44.29
N LYS A 46 -7.94 -32.62 -43.16
CA LYS A 46 -7.40 -31.34 -42.67
C LYS A 46 -6.65 -30.61 -43.81
N GLY A 47 -6.97 -29.33 -44.03
CA GLY A 47 -6.40 -28.50 -45.10
C GLY A 47 -7.02 -28.69 -46.49
N HIS A 48 -8.02 -29.54 -46.64
CA HIS A 48 -8.72 -29.79 -47.91
C HIS A 48 -10.23 -29.59 -47.82
N VAL A 49 -10.70 -28.77 -46.88
CA VAL A 49 -12.10 -28.41 -46.75
C VAL A 49 -12.47 -27.35 -47.82
N PRO A 50 -13.52 -27.53 -48.63
CA PRO A 50 -13.95 -26.55 -49.60
C PRO A 50 -14.32 -25.22 -48.96
N ALA A 51 -13.98 -24.10 -49.61
CA ALA A 51 -14.17 -22.74 -49.05
C ALA A 51 -15.63 -22.45 -48.65
N HIS A 52 -16.60 -22.90 -49.46
CA HIS A 52 -18.03 -22.70 -49.17
C HIS A 52 -18.50 -23.40 -47.88
N ILE A 53 -17.91 -24.55 -47.54
CA ILE A 53 -18.23 -25.28 -46.30
C ILE A 53 -17.64 -24.53 -45.11
N ILE A 54 -16.43 -23.98 -45.26
CA ILE A 54 -15.80 -23.14 -44.21
C ILE A 54 -16.61 -21.88 -43.98
N GLU A 55 -17.05 -21.22 -45.07
CA GLU A 55 -17.87 -20.02 -44.97
C GLU A 55 -19.20 -20.27 -44.29
N GLN A 56 -19.88 -21.39 -44.68
CA GLN A 56 -21.17 -21.77 -44.11
C GLN A 56 -21.08 -22.09 -42.61
N ARG A 57 -20.01 -22.80 -42.18
CA ARG A 57 -19.88 -23.28 -40.81
C ARG A 57 -19.15 -22.31 -39.87
N PHE A 58 -18.17 -21.59 -40.39
CA PHE A 58 -17.26 -20.77 -39.61
C PHE A 58 -17.22 -19.31 -40.05
N GLY A 59 -17.98 -18.93 -41.06
CA GLY A 59 -17.93 -17.56 -41.61
C GLY A 59 -18.21 -16.46 -40.60
N ALA A 60 -19.16 -16.68 -39.69
CA ALA A 60 -19.45 -15.70 -38.63
C ALA A 60 -18.29 -15.58 -37.63
N SER A 61 -17.70 -16.71 -37.20
CA SER A 61 -16.54 -16.69 -36.30
C SER A 61 -15.32 -16.06 -36.95
N ILE A 62 -15.03 -16.40 -38.20
CA ILE A 62 -13.90 -15.81 -38.97
C ILE A 62 -14.07 -14.32 -39.14
N ARG A 63 -15.29 -13.83 -39.43
CA ARG A 63 -15.55 -12.38 -39.50
C ARG A 63 -15.36 -11.69 -38.16
N GLN A 64 -15.74 -12.34 -37.04
CA GLN A 64 -15.49 -11.84 -35.71
C GLN A 64 -13.98 -11.76 -35.42
N ASP A 65 -13.21 -12.78 -35.81
CA ASP A 65 -11.76 -12.81 -35.65
C ASP A 65 -11.10 -11.69 -36.46
N VAL A 66 -11.57 -11.44 -37.68
CA VAL A 66 -11.11 -10.31 -38.51
C VAL A 66 -11.39 -8.96 -37.84
N LEU A 67 -12.57 -8.78 -37.25
CA LEU A 67 -12.89 -7.55 -36.51
C LEU A 67 -11.98 -7.41 -35.27
N ASN A 68 -11.79 -8.46 -34.51
CA ASN A 68 -10.94 -8.44 -33.32
C ASN A 68 -9.48 -8.09 -33.64
N ASP A 69 -9.01 -8.33 -34.87
CA ASP A 69 -7.69 -7.93 -35.35
C ASP A 69 -7.66 -6.51 -35.93
N LEU A 70 -8.64 -6.19 -36.80
CA LEU A 70 -8.66 -4.90 -37.52
C LEU A 70 -8.96 -3.71 -36.61
N LEU A 71 -9.93 -3.85 -35.67
CA LEU A 71 -10.35 -2.71 -34.83
C LEU A 71 -9.20 -2.17 -33.97
N PRO A 72 -8.50 -2.99 -33.15
CA PRO A 72 -7.39 -2.49 -32.35
C PRO A 72 -6.26 -1.95 -33.22
N ARG A 73 -5.93 -2.65 -34.30
CA ARG A 73 -4.82 -2.26 -35.17
C ARG A 73 -5.02 -0.87 -35.77
N HIS A 74 -6.16 -0.63 -36.43
CA HIS A 74 -6.45 0.67 -37.03
C HIS A 74 -6.65 1.78 -36.01
N PHE A 75 -7.15 1.44 -34.81
CA PHE A 75 -7.25 2.38 -33.70
C PHE A 75 -5.86 2.80 -33.23
N PHE A 76 -4.95 1.87 -32.94
CA PHE A 76 -3.61 2.21 -32.47
C PHE A 76 -2.79 2.93 -33.53
N ASP A 77 -2.92 2.55 -34.80
CA ASP A 77 -2.28 3.29 -35.92
C ASP A 77 -2.75 4.75 -35.95
N ALA A 78 -4.04 5.00 -35.73
CA ALA A 78 -4.62 6.32 -35.69
C ALA A 78 -4.15 7.15 -34.48
N VAL A 79 -4.17 6.55 -33.30
CA VAL A 79 -3.74 7.18 -32.02
C VAL A 79 -2.25 7.56 -32.07
N ILE A 80 -1.41 6.69 -32.61
CA ILE A 80 0.04 6.94 -32.77
C ILE A 80 0.28 8.08 -33.75
N ALA A 81 -0.45 8.12 -34.88
CA ALA A 81 -0.31 9.17 -35.87
C ALA A 81 -0.66 10.56 -35.30
N GLU A 82 -1.68 10.64 -34.45
CA GLU A 82 -2.12 11.87 -33.80
C GLU A 82 -1.40 12.16 -32.47
N LYS A 83 -0.46 11.31 -32.06
CA LYS A 83 0.30 11.43 -30.80
C LYS A 83 -0.57 11.54 -29.55
N ILE A 84 -1.69 10.83 -29.53
CA ILE A 84 -2.61 10.82 -28.40
C ILE A 84 -2.10 9.86 -27.32
N ASN A 85 -2.02 10.33 -26.09
CA ASN A 85 -1.65 9.51 -24.94
C ASN A 85 -2.91 8.91 -24.30
N ILE A 86 -3.20 7.65 -24.65
CA ILE A 86 -4.39 6.94 -24.19
C ILE A 86 -4.21 6.39 -22.77
N ALA A 87 -5.30 6.43 -21.99
CA ALA A 87 -5.40 5.81 -20.68
C ALA A 87 -6.36 4.62 -20.73
N GLY A 88 -5.86 3.44 -20.32
CA GLY A 88 -6.66 2.22 -20.30
C GLY A 88 -6.94 1.61 -21.67
N ARG A 89 -7.99 0.78 -21.74
CA ARG A 89 -8.37 0.06 -22.95
C ARG A 89 -9.53 0.76 -23.67
N PRO A 90 -9.47 0.89 -25.01
CA PRO A 90 -10.59 1.43 -25.79
C PRO A 90 -11.75 0.46 -25.83
N THR A 91 -12.96 1.02 -25.96
CA THR A 91 -14.19 0.27 -26.26
C THR A 91 -14.58 0.52 -27.70
N PHE A 92 -14.87 -0.54 -28.46
CA PHE A 92 -15.22 -0.46 -29.87
C PHE A 92 -16.72 -0.70 -30.07
N ALA A 93 -17.34 0.18 -30.85
CA ALA A 93 -18.72 0.02 -31.35
C ALA A 93 -18.69 0.02 -32.88
N ILE A 94 -19.22 -1.03 -33.48
CA ILE A 94 -19.26 -1.20 -34.93
C ILE A 94 -20.51 -0.50 -35.46
N GLU A 95 -20.33 0.42 -36.41
CA GLU A 95 -21.43 1.11 -37.10
C GLU A 95 -21.83 0.39 -38.38
N THR A 96 -20.85 0.03 -39.21
CA THR A 96 -21.08 -0.64 -40.50
C THR A 96 -20.06 -1.75 -40.70
N PHE A 97 -20.55 -2.97 -40.91
CA PHE A 97 -19.73 -4.11 -41.32
C PHE A 97 -20.53 -5.01 -42.28
N GLU A 98 -20.52 -4.61 -43.53
CA GLU A 98 -21.20 -5.38 -44.58
C GLU A 98 -20.22 -5.74 -45.71
N PRO A 99 -20.38 -6.92 -46.34
CA PRO A 99 -19.55 -7.34 -47.46
C PRO A 99 -19.55 -6.31 -48.58
N GLY A 100 -18.35 -5.93 -49.05
CA GLY A 100 -18.20 -4.95 -50.12
C GLY A 100 -18.39 -3.48 -49.74
N LYS A 101 -18.63 -3.21 -48.45
CA LYS A 101 -18.69 -1.84 -47.93
C LYS A 101 -17.51 -1.55 -47.01
N ASP A 102 -17.21 -0.29 -46.81
CA ASP A 102 -16.22 0.17 -45.83
C ASP A 102 -16.66 -0.24 -44.41
N LEU A 103 -15.69 -0.68 -43.58
CA LEU A 103 -15.92 -0.91 -42.17
C LEU A 103 -15.83 0.43 -41.43
N SER A 104 -16.95 0.87 -40.82
CA SER A 104 -16.96 2.02 -39.92
C SER A 104 -17.16 1.57 -38.50
N PHE A 105 -16.31 2.04 -37.60
CA PHE A 105 -16.43 1.79 -36.18
C PHE A 105 -16.04 3.02 -35.36
N THR A 106 -16.62 3.11 -34.19
CA THR A 106 -16.32 4.14 -33.20
C THR A 106 -15.54 3.53 -32.06
N ALA A 107 -14.42 4.15 -31.71
CA ALA A 107 -13.66 3.82 -30.52
C ALA A 107 -13.83 4.91 -29.47
N THR A 108 -14.25 4.51 -28.26
CA THR A 108 -14.35 5.38 -27.09
C THR A 108 -13.22 5.00 -26.11
N PHE A 109 -12.46 5.99 -25.68
CA PHE A 109 -11.28 5.81 -24.83
C PHE A 109 -11.01 7.05 -23.99
N GLU A 110 -10.25 6.90 -22.93
CA GLU A 110 -9.79 8.04 -22.13
C GLU A 110 -8.36 8.43 -22.50
N VAL A 111 -8.03 9.68 -22.27
CA VAL A 111 -6.68 10.21 -22.43
C VAL A 111 -6.13 10.70 -21.10
N TYR A 112 -4.81 10.65 -20.95
CA TYR A 112 -4.17 11.33 -19.83
C TYR A 112 -4.30 12.84 -20.00
N PRO A 113 -4.53 13.59 -18.90
CA PRO A 113 -4.60 15.04 -18.96
C PRO A 113 -3.22 15.64 -19.30
N GLU A 114 -3.24 16.78 -19.97
CA GLU A 114 -2.04 17.62 -20.04
C GLU A 114 -1.90 18.35 -18.71
N VAL A 115 -0.78 18.08 -18.02
CA VAL A 115 -0.51 18.65 -16.69
C VAL A 115 0.41 19.85 -16.84
N GLU A 116 -0.03 21.00 -16.37
CA GLU A 116 0.81 22.18 -16.19
C GLU A 116 1.03 22.41 -14.70
N LEU A 117 2.27 22.32 -14.22
CA LEU A 117 2.59 22.56 -12.82
C LEU A 117 2.53 24.05 -12.49
N LYS A 118 1.72 24.41 -11.50
CA LYS A 118 1.52 25.78 -11.01
C LYS A 118 1.69 25.85 -9.50
N GLY A 119 2.05 27.01 -9.00
CA GLY A 119 2.03 27.30 -7.56
C GLY A 119 3.04 26.50 -6.72
N LEU A 120 4.12 25.97 -7.31
CA LEU A 120 5.14 25.23 -6.55
C LEU A 120 5.75 26.10 -5.44
N GLU A 121 5.87 27.39 -5.67
CA GLU A 121 6.35 28.42 -4.73
C GLU A 121 5.39 28.66 -3.55
N ASN A 122 4.14 28.21 -3.66
CA ASN A 122 3.13 28.34 -2.60
C ASN A 122 3.07 27.10 -1.68
N ILE A 123 3.74 26.02 -2.07
CA ILE A 123 3.80 24.80 -1.28
C ILE A 123 4.61 25.09 -0.01
N LYS A 124 3.98 24.85 1.14
CA LYS A 124 4.63 25.02 2.45
C LYS A 124 5.06 23.65 2.97
N VAL A 125 6.33 23.52 3.34
CA VAL A 125 6.90 22.29 3.87
C VAL A 125 7.61 22.59 5.20
N GLU A 126 7.18 21.94 6.27
CA GLU A 126 7.91 21.94 7.54
C GLU A 126 8.91 20.78 7.52
N LYS A 127 10.20 21.11 7.55
CA LYS A 127 11.28 20.13 7.65
C LYS A 127 11.68 19.99 9.11
N PRO A 128 11.32 18.90 9.81
CA PRO A 128 11.72 18.71 11.19
C PRO A 128 13.23 18.53 11.29
N THR A 129 13.83 19.19 12.26
CA THR A 129 15.23 18.98 12.68
C THR A 129 15.23 18.27 14.02
N VAL A 130 15.83 17.09 14.08
CA VAL A 130 15.85 16.23 15.27
C VAL A 130 17.27 15.81 15.56
N GLU A 131 17.68 15.94 16.82
CA GLU A 131 18.93 15.39 17.32
C GLU A 131 18.63 14.22 18.25
N ILE A 132 19.25 13.07 18.00
CA ILE A 132 19.13 11.90 18.86
C ILE A 132 20.05 12.11 20.07
N THR A 133 19.43 12.23 21.23
CA THR A 133 20.13 12.43 22.50
C THR A 133 20.53 11.09 23.15
N GLU A 134 21.44 11.13 24.13
CA GLU A 134 21.76 9.94 24.94
C GLU A 134 20.52 9.43 25.71
N ALA A 135 19.64 10.34 26.13
CA ALA A 135 18.39 9.96 26.80
C ALA A 135 17.46 9.14 25.90
N ASP A 136 17.45 9.41 24.59
CA ASP A 136 16.65 8.62 23.64
C ASP A 136 17.23 7.23 23.46
N VAL A 137 18.57 7.11 23.43
CA VAL A 137 19.25 5.81 23.39
C VAL A 137 19.00 5.02 24.69
N ASP A 138 19.03 5.69 25.85
CA ASP A 138 18.73 5.04 27.14
C ASP A 138 17.29 4.53 27.19
N LYS A 139 16.31 5.30 26.73
CA LYS A 139 14.91 4.86 26.59
C LYS A 139 14.79 3.60 25.73
N MET A 140 15.49 3.56 24.58
CA MET A 140 15.48 2.40 23.70
C MET A 140 16.10 1.16 24.35
N ILE A 141 17.21 1.34 25.10
CA ILE A 141 17.81 0.26 25.90
C ILE A 141 16.81 -0.26 26.93
N ASP A 142 16.09 0.63 27.61
CA ASP A 142 15.08 0.22 28.58
C ASP A 142 13.91 -0.53 27.94
N VAL A 143 13.52 -0.18 26.73
CA VAL A 143 12.54 -0.94 25.93
C VAL A 143 13.07 -2.37 25.67
N LEU A 144 14.31 -2.49 25.23
CA LEU A 144 14.94 -3.80 24.99
C LEU A 144 15.06 -4.63 26.28
N ARG A 145 15.39 -4.00 27.39
CA ARG A 145 15.43 -4.68 28.71
C ARG A 145 14.04 -5.15 29.14
N LYS A 146 13.01 -4.35 28.94
CA LYS A 146 11.60 -4.72 29.21
C LYS A 146 11.13 -5.88 28.36
N GLN A 147 11.54 -5.97 27.11
CA GLN A 147 11.22 -7.10 26.21
C GLN A 147 11.87 -8.42 26.66
N GLN A 148 13.01 -8.34 27.34
CA GLN A 148 13.76 -9.49 27.85
C GLN A 148 13.59 -9.67 29.37
N ALA A 149 12.65 -8.92 29.98
CA ALA A 149 12.40 -8.99 31.40
C ALA A 149 11.80 -10.35 31.82
N THR A 150 12.14 -10.78 33.01
CA THR A 150 11.54 -11.92 33.66
C THR A 150 10.49 -11.48 34.67
N TRP A 151 9.47 -12.34 34.86
CA TRP A 151 8.41 -12.07 35.80
C TRP A 151 8.65 -12.87 37.06
N VAL A 152 8.87 -12.20 38.17
CA VAL A 152 9.17 -12.83 39.46
C VAL A 152 8.02 -12.61 40.42
N GLU A 153 7.59 -13.69 41.12
CA GLU A 153 6.52 -13.61 42.08
C GLU A 153 6.89 -12.68 43.25
N SER A 154 6.01 -11.72 43.51
CA SER A 154 6.18 -10.70 44.54
C SER A 154 5.10 -10.85 45.62
N LYS A 155 5.49 -10.65 46.87
CA LYS A 155 4.54 -10.50 48.01
C LYS A 155 4.07 -9.05 48.20
N ALA A 156 4.59 -8.14 47.40
CA ALA A 156 4.18 -6.74 47.42
C ALA A 156 2.76 -6.59 46.83
N ALA A 157 2.18 -5.46 47.07
CA ALA A 157 0.89 -5.08 46.42
C ALA A 157 1.08 -4.86 44.94
N ALA A 158 0.08 -5.18 44.12
CA ALA A 158 0.06 -4.97 42.70
C ALA A 158 0.28 -3.47 42.36
N LYS A 159 1.16 -3.20 41.40
CA LYS A 159 1.46 -1.90 40.85
C LYS A 159 0.91 -1.77 39.44
N ALA A 160 0.93 -0.58 38.90
CA ALA A 160 0.42 -0.29 37.53
C ALA A 160 1.19 -1.00 36.40
N ASP A 161 2.37 -1.56 36.69
CA ASP A 161 3.23 -2.29 35.75
C ASP A 161 3.42 -3.78 36.12
N SER A 162 2.64 -4.29 37.10
CA SER A 162 2.68 -5.68 37.53
C SER A 162 1.99 -6.61 36.51
N ARG A 163 2.37 -7.89 36.55
CA ARG A 163 1.58 -8.97 35.94
C ARG A 163 0.83 -9.69 37.06
N VAL A 164 -0.49 -9.78 36.92
CA VAL A 164 -1.32 -10.42 37.94
C VAL A 164 -2.06 -11.61 37.39
N THR A 165 -2.26 -12.63 38.22
CA THR A 165 -3.16 -13.75 37.91
C THR A 165 -4.38 -13.62 38.81
N ILE A 166 -5.55 -13.52 38.18
CA ILE A 166 -6.83 -13.24 38.85
C ILE A 166 -7.90 -14.26 38.46
N ASP A 167 -8.81 -14.51 39.38
CA ASP A 167 -10.15 -14.98 39.03
C ASP A 167 -11.10 -13.80 39.17
N PHE A 168 -12.02 -13.66 38.24
CA PHE A 168 -13.03 -12.63 38.34
C PHE A 168 -14.41 -13.12 37.92
N VAL A 169 -15.45 -12.53 38.52
CA VAL A 169 -16.85 -12.72 38.16
C VAL A 169 -17.50 -11.35 38.08
N GLY A 170 -17.93 -10.96 36.90
CA GLY A 170 -18.63 -9.72 36.64
C GLY A 170 -20.12 -9.88 36.66
N SER A 171 -20.79 -8.91 37.24
CA SER A 171 -22.28 -8.81 37.28
C SER A 171 -22.72 -7.40 36.94
N VAL A 172 -23.88 -7.31 36.27
CA VAL A 172 -24.60 -6.05 35.97
C VAL A 172 -25.97 -6.21 36.56
N ASP A 173 -26.42 -5.23 37.37
CA ASP A 173 -27.71 -5.28 38.09
C ASP A 173 -27.90 -6.53 38.97
N GLY A 174 -26.77 -7.15 39.39
CA GLY A 174 -26.75 -8.36 40.22
C GLY A 174 -26.81 -9.67 39.46
N GLU A 175 -26.86 -9.65 38.13
CA GLU A 175 -26.85 -10.85 37.28
C GLU A 175 -25.47 -11.02 36.57
N GLU A 176 -24.94 -12.26 36.59
CA GLU A 176 -23.70 -12.57 35.83
C GLU A 176 -24.00 -12.45 34.32
N PHE A 177 -23.06 -11.91 33.56
CA PHE A 177 -23.15 -11.79 32.11
C PHE A 177 -22.15 -12.66 31.38
N GLU A 178 -22.48 -13.04 30.14
CA GLU A 178 -21.64 -13.86 29.28
C GLU A 178 -20.31 -13.16 28.99
N GLY A 179 -19.20 -13.85 29.22
CA GLY A 179 -17.83 -13.28 29.08
C GLY A 179 -17.36 -12.49 30.30
N GLY A 180 -18.20 -12.31 31.35
CA GLY A 180 -17.85 -11.63 32.60
C GLY A 180 -17.04 -12.48 33.59
N LYS A 181 -16.72 -13.75 33.29
CA LYS A 181 -16.08 -14.67 34.23
C LYS A 181 -14.86 -15.32 33.63
N ALA A 182 -13.76 -15.32 34.39
CA ALA A 182 -12.57 -16.08 34.05
C ALA A 182 -11.86 -16.58 35.32
N THR A 183 -11.12 -17.67 35.15
CA THR A 183 -10.24 -18.24 36.20
C THR A 183 -8.82 -18.31 35.66
N ASP A 184 -7.86 -18.10 36.56
CA ASP A 184 -6.42 -18.07 36.21
C ASP A 184 -6.07 -17.11 35.07
N PHE A 185 -6.81 -16.00 35.00
CA PHE A 185 -6.60 -15.00 33.96
C PHE A 185 -5.35 -14.18 34.26
N VAL A 186 -4.41 -14.19 33.29
CA VAL A 186 -3.16 -13.43 33.39
C VAL A 186 -3.37 -12.04 32.79
N LEU A 187 -3.26 -11.03 33.62
CA LEU A 187 -3.40 -9.63 33.21
C LEU A 187 -2.07 -8.88 33.37
N PHE A 188 -1.65 -8.23 32.29
CA PHE A 188 -0.54 -7.28 32.31
C PHE A 188 -1.12 -5.89 32.58
N MET A 189 -0.82 -5.36 33.75
CA MET A 189 -1.29 -4.06 34.21
C MET A 189 -0.70 -2.92 33.36
N GLY A 190 -1.46 -1.85 33.16
CA GLY A 190 -1.02 -0.65 32.44
C GLY A 190 -1.06 -0.77 30.92
N GLN A 191 -1.58 -1.85 30.36
CA GLN A 191 -1.72 -2.02 28.90
C GLN A 191 -3.09 -1.53 28.37
N GLY A 192 -4.02 -1.16 29.24
CA GLY A 192 -5.35 -0.68 28.86
C GLY A 192 -6.18 -1.74 28.11
N ARG A 193 -5.95 -3.03 28.37
CA ARG A 193 -6.66 -4.13 27.71
C ARG A 193 -8.03 -4.40 28.31
N MET A 194 -8.24 -3.94 29.53
CA MET A 194 -9.48 -4.07 30.24
C MET A 194 -10.29 -2.76 30.16
N ILE A 195 -11.56 -2.83 30.57
CA ILE A 195 -12.40 -1.63 30.65
C ILE A 195 -11.81 -0.62 31.64
N PRO A 196 -11.98 0.70 31.41
CA PRO A 196 -11.44 1.73 32.29
C PRO A 196 -11.87 1.52 33.75
N GLY A 197 -10.94 1.71 34.66
CA GLY A 197 -11.17 1.51 36.11
C GLY A 197 -10.92 0.08 36.62
N PHE A 198 -10.82 -0.91 35.71
CA PHE A 198 -10.61 -2.32 36.12
C PHE A 198 -9.17 -2.56 36.60
N GLU A 199 -8.19 -2.11 35.82
CA GLU A 199 -6.77 -2.26 36.20
C GLU A 199 -6.42 -1.42 37.41
N GLU A 200 -6.93 -0.18 37.48
CA GLU A 200 -6.74 0.73 38.60
C GLU A 200 -7.33 0.19 39.90
N GLY A 201 -8.44 -0.55 39.79
CA GLY A 201 -9.07 -1.17 40.95
C GLY A 201 -8.29 -2.33 41.58
N ILE A 202 -7.33 -2.91 40.82
CA ILE A 202 -6.44 -3.99 41.29
C ILE A 202 -5.19 -3.43 41.98
N VAL A 203 -4.78 -2.21 41.60
CA VAL A 203 -3.57 -1.59 42.17
C VAL A 203 -3.72 -1.42 43.69
N GLY A 204 -2.68 -1.83 44.41
CA GLY A 204 -2.61 -1.76 45.89
C GLY A 204 -3.08 -3.03 46.62
N HIS A 205 -3.72 -3.98 45.91
CA HIS A 205 -4.09 -5.29 46.47
C HIS A 205 -2.97 -6.31 46.42
N LYS A 206 -2.99 -7.27 47.30
CA LYS A 206 -1.96 -8.33 47.44
C LYS A 206 -2.49 -9.70 47.01
N ALA A 207 -1.58 -10.58 46.65
CA ALA A 207 -1.91 -11.96 46.37
C ALA A 207 -2.66 -12.60 47.56
N GLY A 208 -3.74 -13.31 47.27
CA GLY A 208 -4.65 -13.95 48.22
C GLY A 208 -5.83 -13.07 48.63
N GLU A 209 -5.89 -11.80 48.29
CA GLU A 209 -7.03 -10.94 48.62
C GLU A 209 -8.22 -11.19 47.68
N GLN A 210 -9.41 -10.97 48.22
CA GLN A 210 -10.66 -10.98 47.51
C GLN A 210 -11.34 -9.60 47.72
N PHE A 211 -11.71 -8.97 46.64
CA PHE A 211 -12.30 -7.63 46.68
C PHE A 211 -13.22 -7.39 45.49
N ASP A 212 -14.03 -6.36 45.57
CA ASP A 212 -14.95 -5.96 44.54
C ASP A 212 -14.47 -4.68 43.86
N ILE A 213 -14.58 -4.63 42.56
CA ILE A 213 -14.33 -3.43 41.75
C ILE A 213 -15.63 -3.02 41.06
N ASN A 214 -15.95 -1.74 41.14
CA ASN A 214 -17.06 -1.17 40.40
C ASN A 214 -16.53 -0.34 39.23
N VAL A 215 -16.96 -0.64 38.03
CA VAL A 215 -16.55 0.01 36.80
C VAL A 215 -17.74 0.24 35.88
N THR A 216 -17.66 1.23 35.01
CA THR A 216 -18.71 1.52 34.04
C THR A 216 -18.22 1.14 32.63
N PHE A 217 -19.00 0.38 31.91
CA PHE A 217 -18.68 0.06 30.51
C PHE A 217 -18.69 1.31 29.62
N PRO A 218 -17.75 1.48 28.70
CA PRO A 218 -17.78 2.58 27.73
C PRO A 218 -19.10 2.63 26.93
N ALA A 219 -19.52 3.84 26.55
CA ALA A 219 -20.73 4.05 25.75
C ALA A 219 -20.63 3.39 24.35
N GLU A 220 -19.41 3.19 23.85
CA GLU A 220 -19.14 2.55 22.55
C GLU A 220 -18.68 1.08 22.69
N TYR A 221 -19.02 0.43 23.79
CA TYR A 221 -18.65 -0.98 24.00
C TYR A 221 -19.30 -1.89 22.95
N HIS A 222 -18.59 -2.91 22.48
CA HIS A 222 -19.04 -3.80 21.40
C HIS A 222 -20.33 -4.57 21.71
N SER A 223 -20.66 -4.82 22.98
CA SER A 223 -21.90 -5.49 23.39
C SER A 223 -22.99 -4.46 23.74
N GLU A 224 -24.07 -4.43 22.94
CA GLU A 224 -25.22 -3.54 23.13
C GLU A 224 -25.84 -3.65 24.55
N ASN A 225 -25.81 -4.85 25.13
CA ASN A 225 -26.43 -5.11 26.43
C ASN A 225 -25.60 -4.56 27.60
N LEU A 226 -24.35 -4.21 27.38
CA LEU A 226 -23.41 -3.76 28.41
C LEU A 226 -23.03 -2.28 28.27
N LYS A 227 -23.31 -1.64 27.14
CA LYS A 227 -22.98 -0.24 26.87
C LYS A 227 -23.46 0.70 27.98
N GLY A 228 -22.51 1.46 28.55
CA GLY A 228 -22.80 2.50 29.54
C GLY A 228 -23.35 1.99 30.87
N LYS A 229 -23.36 0.67 31.08
CA LYS A 229 -23.86 0.10 32.35
C LYS A 229 -22.76 -0.02 33.39
N ASP A 230 -23.15 0.11 34.65
CA ASP A 230 -22.29 -0.15 35.78
C ASP A 230 -22.18 -1.65 36.02
N ALA A 231 -20.99 -2.12 36.20
CA ALA A 231 -20.68 -3.51 36.47
C ALA A 231 -19.86 -3.65 37.76
N LYS A 232 -20.17 -4.69 38.51
CA LYS A 232 -19.41 -5.07 39.68
C LYS A 232 -18.63 -6.35 39.40
N PHE A 233 -17.34 -6.32 39.61
CA PHE A 233 -16.45 -7.48 39.45
C PHE A 233 -15.95 -7.94 40.81
N ALA A 234 -16.30 -9.14 41.19
CA ALA A 234 -15.70 -9.83 42.33
C ALA A 234 -14.39 -10.46 41.88
N ILE A 235 -13.27 -10.03 42.44
CA ILE A 235 -11.93 -10.43 42.03
C ILE A 235 -11.24 -11.20 43.15
N THR A 236 -10.62 -12.30 42.80
CA THR A 236 -9.65 -13.03 43.64
C THR A 236 -8.26 -12.88 43.04
N LEU A 237 -7.39 -12.13 43.66
CA LEU A 237 -6.01 -11.92 43.23
C LEU A 237 -5.15 -13.09 43.69
N LYS A 238 -4.81 -14.01 42.76
CA LYS A 238 -4.07 -15.23 43.07
C LYS A 238 -2.56 -14.98 43.17
N LYS A 239 -2.02 -14.21 42.25
CA LYS A 239 -0.57 -14.01 42.10
C LYS A 239 -0.29 -12.60 41.67
N VAL A 240 0.74 -12.01 42.22
CA VAL A 240 1.34 -10.75 41.78
C VAL A 240 2.78 -11.04 41.36
N GLU A 241 3.14 -10.61 40.16
CA GLU A 241 4.49 -10.75 39.64
C GLU A 241 4.99 -9.36 39.25
N GLU A 242 6.22 -9.07 39.66
CA GLU A 242 6.92 -7.84 39.28
C GLU A 242 7.90 -8.13 38.14
N MET A 243 8.06 -7.13 37.28
CA MET A 243 9.00 -7.20 36.17
C MET A 243 10.41 -6.99 36.69
N GLU A 244 11.26 -8.03 36.57
CA GLU A 244 12.68 -7.91 36.86
C GLU A 244 13.43 -7.67 35.55
N LEU A 245 14.00 -6.44 35.43
CA LEU A 245 14.76 -6.05 34.26
C LEU A 245 16.16 -6.71 34.34
N PRO A 246 16.61 -7.36 33.26
CA PRO A 246 17.96 -7.92 33.24
C PRO A 246 18.99 -6.78 33.38
N GLU A 247 20.07 -7.07 34.09
CA GLU A 247 21.21 -6.15 34.17
C GLU A 247 21.85 -5.97 32.78
N LEU A 248 22.37 -4.77 32.53
CA LEU A 248 23.04 -4.46 31.31
C LEU A 248 24.48 -5.00 31.30
N THR A 249 24.58 -6.31 31.10
CA THR A 249 25.86 -7.03 31.07
C THR A 249 26.27 -7.42 29.66
N ASP A 250 27.53 -7.76 29.44
CA ASP A 250 28.01 -8.22 28.14
C ASP A 250 27.28 -9.51 27.67
N GLU A 251 26.83 -10.36 28.61
CA GLU A 251 26.00 -11.52 28.29
C GLU A 251 24.61 -11.15 27.79
N PHE A 252 24.01 -10.10 28.35
CA PHE A 252 22.75 -9.54 27.86
C PHE A 252 22.91 -8.96 26.45
N VAL A 253 23.97 -8.20 26.25
CA VAL A 253 24.30 -7.52 25.00
C VAL A 253 24.53 -8.53 23.86
N ALA A 254 25.19 -9.64 24.11
CA ALA A 254 25.45 -10.69 23.13
C ALA A 254 24.19 -11.30 22.49
N LYS A 255 23.01 -11.12 23.10
CA LYS A 255 21.73 -11.58 22.55
C LYS A 255 21.24 -10.76 21.36
N PHE A 256 21.77 -9.54 21.16
CA PHE A 256 21.28 -8.58 20.15
C PHE A 256 22.07 -8.60 18.84
N GLY A 257 23.07 -9.46 18.72
CA GLY A 257 23.76 -9.69 17.46
C GLY A 257 25.22 -10.11 17.61
N PRO A 258 25.81 -10.71 16.57
CA PRO A 258 27.17 -11.24 16.63
C PRO A 258 28.23 -10.13 16.73
N ASN A 259 27.89 -8.91 16.38
CA ASN A 259 28.79 -7.75 16.39
C ASN A 259 28.70 -6.93 17.69
N THR A 260 27.71 -7.18 18.56
CA THR A 260 27.50 -6.49 19.83
C THR A 260 28.13 -7.31 20.95
N LYS A 261 29.31 -6.90 21.42
CA LYS A 261 30.06 -7.59 22.47
C LYS A 261 30.08 -6.83 23.78
N THR A 262 29.93 -5.53 23.73
CA THR A 262 29.94 -4.64 24.88
C THR A 262 28.71 -3.74 24.92
N VAL A 263 28.41 -3.17 26.08
CA VAL A 263 27.34 -2.17 26.23
C VAL A 263 27.57 -0.96 25.30
N ALA A 264 28.82 -0.59 25.07
CA ALA A 264 29.16 0.50 24.15
C ALA A 264 28.81 0.15 22.69
N ASP A 265 29.07 -1.10 22.29
CA ASP A 265 28.70 -1.59 20.95
C ASP A 265 27.17 -1.57 20.75
N LEU A 266 26.42 -2.02 21.76
CA LEU A 266 24.95 -2.01 21.73
C LEU A 266 24.42 -0.57 21.60
N ARG A 267 24.96 0.38 22.37
CA ARG A 267 24.57 1.79 22.29
C ARG A 267 24.83 2.37 20.89
N ALA A 268 26.01 2.07 20.32
CA ALA A 268 26.37 2.50 18.98
C ALA A 268 25.43 1.94 17.90
N GLU A 269 25.10 0.65 18.03
CA GLU A 269 24.18 -0.01 17.07
C GLU A 269 22.75 0.52 17.20
N ILE A 270 22.26 0.72 18.42
CA ILE A 270 20.95 1.35 18.68
C ILE A 270 20.91 2.74 18.06
N ARG A 271 21.91 3.59 18.34
CA ARG A 271 21.99 4.95 17.79
C ARG A 271 21.95 4.92 16.26
N LYS A 272 22.76 4.07 15.64
CA LYS A 272 22.80 3.91 14.18
C LYS A 272 21.43 3.47 13.60
N ASN A 273 20.75 2.56 14.26
CA ASN A 273 19.42 2.13 13.85
C ASN A 273 18.38 3.26 14.00
N MET A 274 18.43 3.99 15.13
CA MET A 274 17.57 5.17 15.37
C MET A 274 17.80 6.24 14.32
N GLU A 275 19.06 6.55 13.96
CA GLU A 275 19.42 7.53 12.92
C GLU A 275 18.85 7.12 11.55
N ARG A 276 18.94 5.83 11.21
CA ARG A 276 18.38 5.31 9.96
C ARG A 276 16.86 5.43 9.94
N GLU A 277 16.18 5.02 11.00
CA GLU A 277 14.72 5.09 11.09
C GLU A 277 14.23 6.53 11.10
N LEU A 278 14.90 7.40 11.84
CA LEU A 278 14.62 8.84 11.86
C LEU A 278 14.77 9.46 10.46
N LYS A 279 15.87 9.17 9.76
CA LYS A 279 16.08 9.62 8.37
C LYS A 279 14.91 9.21 7.48
N ASN A 280 14.50 7.95 7.55
CA ASN A 280 13.39 7.44 6.74
C ASN A 280 12.04 8.11 7.10
N ALA A 281 11.79 8.31 8.39
CA ALA A 281 10.58 8.99 8.86
C ALA A 281 10.53 10.45 8.41
N LEU A 282 11.67 11.17 8.50
CA LEU A 282 11.78 12.56 8.05
C LEU A 282 11.57 12.68 6.54
N VAL A 283 12.21 11.82 5.74
CA VAL A 283 12.03 11.78 4.28
C VAL A 283 10.58 11.51 3.92
N SER A 284 9.96 10.52 4.56
CA SER A 284 8.55 10.18 4.33
C SER A 284 7.62 11.34 4.68
N ARG A 285 7.85 12.02 5.82
CA ARG A 285 7.04 13.16 6.26
C ARG A 285 7.15 14.36 5.31
N VAL A 286 8.37 14.69 4.88
CA VAL A 286 8.61 15.76 3.91
C VAL A 286 7.97 15.42 2.56
N LYS A 287 8.16 14.19 2.06
CA LYS A 287 7.55 13.70 0.83
C LYS A 287 6.01 13.81 0.88
N GLN A 288 5.40 13.42 2.01
CA GLN A 288 3.94 13.49 2.16
C GLN A 288 3.43 14.94 2.12
N GLN A 289 4.16 15.90 2.70
CA GLN A 289 3.80 17.32 2.64
C GLN A 289 3.93 17.86 1.21
N VAL A 290 5.00 17.49 0.49
CA VAL A 290 5.18 17.85 -0.93
C VAL A 290 4.03 17.30 -1.77
N ILE A 291 3.67 16.03 -1.60
CA ILE A 291 2.56 15.40 -2.30
C ILE A 291 1.24 16.13 -2.03
N ASN A 292 0.95 16.45 -0.76
CA ASN A 292 -0.26 17.17 -0.39
C ASN A 292 -0.30 18.55 -1.04
N GLY A 293 0.81 19.29 -0.95
CA GLY A 293 0.93 20.60 -1.57
C GLY A 293 0.81 20.56 -3.09
N LEU A 294 1.41 19.57 -3.76
CA LEU A 294 1.29 19.40 -5.21
C LEU A 294 -0.17 19.17 -5.63
N ILE A 295 -0.89 18.29 -4.93
CA ILE A 295 -2.30 18.00 -5.20
C ILE A 295 -3.17 19.24 -4.98
N GLU A 296 -2.93 19.97 -3.89
CA GLU A 296 -3.70 21.17 -3.54
C GLU A 296 -3.52 22.30 -4.56
N GLN A 297 -2.28 22.52 -5.00
CA GLN A 297 -1.96 23.57 -5.99
C GLN A 297 -2.32 23.17 -7.42
N ASN A 298 -2.42 21.87 -7.71
CA ASN A 298 -2.64 21.34 -9.05
C ASN A 298 -3.80 20.33 -9.07
N PRO A 299 -5.06 20.80 -8.91
CA PRO A 299 -6.21 19.90 -9.07
C PRO A 299 -6.31 19.46 -10.53
N ILE A 300 -6.16 18.18 -10.80
CA ILE A 300 -6.26 17.56 -12.12
C ILE A 300 -7.32 16.46 -12.11
N ASP A 301 -8.00 16.32 -13.24
CA ASP A 301 -8.84 15.16 -13.49
C ASP A 301 -7.96 13.92 -13.75
N VAL A 302 -8.43 12.77 -13.32
CA VAL A 302 -7.73 11.50 -13.54
C VAL A 302 -8.61 10.55 -14.34
N PRO A 303 -8.03 9.79 -15.30
CA PRO A 303 -8.80 8.83 -16.09
C PRO A 303 -9.40 7.74 -15.19
N ALA A 304 -10.69 7.45 -15.36
CA ALA A 304 -11.39 6.43 -14.59
C ALA A 304 -10.82 5.02 -14.84
N SER A 305 -10.33 4.78 -16.05
CA SER A 305 -9.61 3.54 -16.41
C SER A 305 -8.35 3.34 -15.58
N ALA A 306 -7.51 4.38 -15.45
CA ALA A 306 -6.30 4.33 -14.63
C ALA A 306 -6.63 4.12 -13.14
N VAL A 307 -7.65 4.81 -12.63
CA VAL A 307 -8.15 4.61 -11.26
C VAL A 307 -8.62 3.16 -11.07
N GLY A 308 -9.33 2.60 -12.06
CA GLY A 308 -9.80 1.22 -12.02
C GLY A 308 -8.66 0.18 -11.95
N GLU A 309 -7.57 0.41 -12.68
CA GLU A 309 -6.37 -0.42 -12.63
C GLU A 309 -5.67 -0.32 -11.26
N GLU A 310 -5.53 0.90 -10.73
CA GLU A 310 -4.90 1.13 -9.42
C GLU A 310 -5.74 0.52 -8.27
N ILE A 311 -7.07 0.56 -8.35
CA ILE A 311 -7.94 -0.15 -7.40
C ILE A 311 -7.60 -1.65 -7.37
N ASN A 312 -7.38 -2.27 -8.53
CA ASN A 312 -7.01 -3.69 -8.58
C ASN A 312 -5.65 -3.96 -7.96
N VAL A 313 -4.67 -3.06 -8.15
CA VAL A 313 -3.37 -3.13 -7.50
C VAL A 313 -3.51 -3.06 -5.97
N LEU A 314 -4.28 -2.08 -5.47
CA LEU A 314 -4.52 -1.91 -4.03
C LEU A 314 -5.23 -3.10 -3.40
N ARG A 315 -6.24 -3.66 -4.08
CA ARG A 315 -6.96 -4.86 -3.65
C ARG A 315 -6.03 -6.07 -3.54
N ASN A 316 -5.15 -6.25 -4.53
CA ASN A 316 -4.15 -7.32 -4.52
C ASN A 316 -3.15 -7.15 -3.37
N GLN A 317 -2.66 -5.94 -3.14
CA GLN A 317 -1.77 -5.63 -2.02
C GLN A 317 -2.45 -5.88 -0.66
N ALA A 318 -3.71 -5.48 -0.51
CA ALA A 318 -4.48 -5.73 0.69
C ALA A 318 -4.68 -7.23 0.94
N ALA A 319 -5.08 -7.99 -0.08
CA ALA A 319 -5.25 -9.44 0.03
C ALA A 319 -3.95 -10.14 0.44
N GLN A 320 -2.82 -9.78 -0.19
CA GLN A 320 -1.51 -10.35 0.16
C GLN A 320 -1.10 -10.11 1.60
N ARG A 321 -1.40 -8.94 2.18
CA ARG A 321 -1.11 -8.63 3.60
C ARG A 321 -1.82 -9.58 4.58
N PHE A 322 -2.98 -10.10 4.19
CA PHE A 322 -3.76 -11.05 4.98
C PHE A 322 -3.55 -12.52 4.55
N GLY A 323 -2.51 -12.80 3.77
CA GLY A 323 -2.22 -14.15 3.26
C GLY A 323 -3.21 -14.65 2.20
N GLY A 324 -3.98 -13.75 1.61
CA GLY A 324 -4.97 -14.05 0.57
C GLY A 324 -4.37 -14.09 -0.84
N ASN A 325 -5.20 -14.50 -1.79
CA ASN A 325 -4.86 -14.63 -3.22
C ASN A 325 -5.65 -13.62 -4.08
N VAL A 326 -5.37 -13.61 -5.40
CA VAL A 326 -6.02 -12.72 -6.38
C VAL A 326 -7.54 -12.88 -6.42
N GLN A 327 -8.06 -14.08 -6.18
CA GLN A 327 -9.50 -14.33 -6.17
C GLN A 327 -10.18 -13.68 -4.97
N GLN A 328 -9.53 -13.72 -3.80
CA GLN A 328 -10.00 -13.03 -2.59
C GLN A 328 -9.88 -11.52 -2.73
N ALA A 329 -8.81 -11.02 -3.38
CA ALA A 329 -8.67 -9.62 -3.72
C ALA A 329 -9.87 -9.10 -4.52
N ALA A 330 -10.35 -9.87 -5.51
CA ALA A 330 -11.49 -9.50 -6.33
C ALA A 330 -12.82 -9.34 -5.55
N GLN A 331 -12.94 -9.94 -4.37
CA GLN A 331 -14.13 -9.85 -3.51
C GLN A 331 -14.14 -8.59 -2.62
N LEU A 332 -13.00 -7.92 -2.45
CA LEU A 332 -12.95 -6.70 -1.65
C LEU A 332 -13.75 -5.58 -2.34
N PRO A 333 -14.60 -4.81 -1.61
CA PRO A 333 -15.37 -3.71 -2.19
C PRO A 333 -14.46 -2.67 -2.86
N ARG A 334 -14.84 -2.19 -4.06
CA ARG A 334 -14.04 -1.21 -4.81
C ARG A 334 -14.00 0.15 -4.11
N GLU A 335 -15.10 0.50 -3.51
CA GLU A 335 -15.36 1.79 -2.85
C GLU A 335 -14.35 2.08 -1.74
N LEU A 336 -13.85 1.04 -1.07
CA LEU A 336 -12.83 1.18 -0.02
C LEU A 336 -11.48 1.67 -0.54
N PHE A 337 -11.19 1.48 -1.82
CA PHE A 337 -9.89 1.78 -2.44
C PHE A 337 -9.96 2.96 -3.42
N GLU A 338 -11.15 3.45 -3.73
CA GLU A 338 -11.35 4.44 -4.81
C GLU A 338 -10.64 5.77 -4.50
N ALA A 339 -10.77 6.27 -3.27
CA ALA A 339 -10.14 7.53 -2.86
C ALA A 339 -8.61 7.44 -2.92
N ASP A 340 -8.04 6.33 -2.41
CA ASP A 340 -6.59 6.10 -2.41
C ASP A 340 -6.06 5.88 -3.83
N ALA A 341 -6.79 5.12 -4.66
CA ALA A 341 -6.44 4.90 -6.05
C ALA A 341 -6.42 6.20 -6.85
N LYS A 342 -7.49 7.01 -6.72
CA LYS A 342 -7.57 8.32 -7.36
C LYS A 342 -6.39 9.21 -6.97
N ARG A 343 -6.09 9.26 -5.67
CA ARG A 343 -4.95 10.01 -5.15
C ARG A 343 -3.62 9.52 -5.71
N ARG A 344 -3.38 8.19 -5.77
CA ARG A 344 -2.15 7.62 -6.32
C ARG A 344 -1.96 7.92 -7.79
N VAL A 345 -3.01 7.80 -8.60
CA VAL A 345 -2.97 8.15 -10.02
C VAL A 345 -2.65 9.65 -10.18
N GLN A 346 -3.31 10.51 -9.40
CA GLN A 346 -3.05 11.96 -9.43
C GLN A 346 -1.60 12.28 -9.08
N VAL A 347 -1.06 11.69 -8.02
CA VAL A 347 0.34 11.84 -7.61
C VAL A 347 1.29 11.37 -8.71
N GLY A 348 1.02 10.20 -9.31
CA GLY A 348 1.82 9.67 -10.40
C GLY A 348 1.90 10.60 -11.61
N LEU A 349 0.78 11.20 -12.00
CA LEU A 349 0.73 12.16 -13.11
C LEU A 349 1.49 13.46 -12.78
N LEU A 350 1.32 13.99 -11.57
CA LEU A 350 2.01 15.21 -11.13
C LEU A 350 3.52 14.97 -11.05
N PHE A 351 3.99 13.87 -10.47
CA PHE A 351 5.41 13.55 -10.45
C PHE A 351 5.99 13.28 -11.83
N SER A 352 5.25 12.61 -12.70
CA SER A 352 5.66 12.42 -14.10
C SER A 352 5.92 13.76 -14.79
N GLU A 353 5.08 14.78 -14.55
CA GLU A 353 5.30 16.11 -15.11
C GLU A 353 6.46 16.85 -14.42
N VAL A 354 6.66 16.69 -13.09
CA VAL A 354 7.85 17.22 -12.40
C VAL A 354 9.12 16.64 -13.01
N ILE A 355 9.17 15.34 -13.23
CA ILE A 355 10.32 14.63 -13.84
C ILE A 355 10.57 15.14 -15.25
N LYS A 356 9.53 15.23 -16.06
CA LYS A 356 9.61 15.67 -17.46
C LYS A 356 10.03 17.12 -17.57
N SER A 357 9.39 18.03 -16.83
CA SER A 357 9.67 19.48 -16.90
C SER A 357 11.04 19.86 -16.38
N ASN A 358 11.64 19.07 -15.50
CA ASN A 358 13.00 19.25 -15.00
C ASN A 358 14.03 18.32 -15.67
N GLU A 359 13.65 17.55 -16.70
CA GLU A 359 14.49 16.60 -17.44
C GLU A 359 15.27 15.62 -16.54
N LEU A 360 14.64 15.20 -15.43
CA LEU A 360 15.27 14.36 -14.43
C LEU A 360 15.55 12.95 -14.99
N LYS A 361 16.71 12.43 -14.64
CA LYS A 361 17.10 11.03 -14.86
C LYS A 361 17.55 10.44 -13.54
N ALA A 362 17.29 9.17 -13.34
CA ALA A 362 17.70 8.50 -12.11
C ALA A 362 19.23 8.61 -11.92
N ASP A 363 19.63 9.11 -10.77
CA ASP A 363 21.05 9.25 -10.40
C ASP A 363 21.55 7.87 -9.95
N GLU A 364 22.49 7.32 -10.72
CA GLU A 364 23.07 5.99 -10.47
C GLU A 364 23.88 5.93 -9.17
N GLU A 365 24.49 7.03 -8.73
CA GLU A 365 25.23 7.06 -7.46
C GLU A 365 24.26 7.04 -6.28
N ARG A 366 23.12 7.77 -6.35
CA ARG A 366 22.05 7.68 -5.37
C ARG A 366 21.43 6.28 -5.33
N ALA A 367 21.27 5.64 -6.50
CA ALA A 367 20.75 4.27 -6.58
C ALA A 367 21.69 3.28 -5.88
N LYS A 368 23.00 3.39 -6.11
CA LYS A 368 24.01 2.57 -5.43
C LYS A 368 24.02 2.82 -3.91
N ALA A 369 23.93 4.09 -3.49
CA ALA A 369 23.87 4.45 -2.08
C ALA A 369 22.63 3.87 -1.40
N MET A 370 21.47 3.92 -2.06
CA MET A 370 20.23 3.33 -1.55
C MET A 370 20.34 1.81 -1.39
N ILE A 371 20.94 1.13 -2.37
CA ILE A 371 21.17 -0.32 -2.27
C ILE A 371 22.14 -0.63 -1.12
N ALA A 372 23.19 0.17 -0.92
CA ALA A 372 24.11 0.01 0.19
C ALA A 372 23.42 0.23 1.56
N ASP A 373 22.53 1.23 1.66
CA ASP A 373 21.71 1.47 2.85
C ASP A 373 20.80 0.26 3.15
N ILE A 374 20.11 -0.27 2.14
CA ILE A 374 19.29 -1.49 2.27
C ILE A 374 20.16 -2.67 2.72
N ALA A 375 21.28 -2.90 2.06
CA ALA A 375 22.18 -4.01 2.32
C ALA A 375 22.77 -3.97 3.74
N SER A 376 22.96 -2.78 4.30
CA SER A 376 23.54 -2.58 5.64
C SER A 376 22.71 -3.21 6.78
N ALA A 377 21.45 -3.54 6.52
CA ALA A 377 20.55 -4.19 7.48
C ALA A 377 20.70 -5.74 7.49
N TYR A 378 21.46 -6.31 6.57
CA TYR A 378 21.63 -7.75 6.41
C TYR A 378 22.99 -8.21 6.94
N GLU A 379 23.08 -9.49 7.33
CA GLU A 379 24.33 -10.09 7.83
C GLU A 379 25.43 -10.12 6.76
N GLN A 380 25.04 -10.23 5.48
CA GLN A 380 25.96 -10.29 4.35
C GLN A 380 25.65 -9.19 3.32
N PRO A 381 26.02 -7.93 3.59
CA PRO A 381 25.68 -6.79 2.73
C PRO A 381 26.15 -6.94 1.28
N ALA A 382 27.32 -7.53 1.08
CA ALA A 382 27.90 -7.69 -0.26
C ALA A 382 27.06 -8.59 -1.17
N GLU A 383 26.46 -9.65 -0.63
CA GLU A 383 25.61 -10.57 -1.39
C GLU A 383 24.30 -9.87 -1.80
N VAL A 384 23.77 -9.02 -0.94
CA VAL A 384 22.56 -8.23 -1.23
C VAL A 384 22.85 -7.23 -2.36
N VAL A 385 23.96 -6.50 -2.29
CA VAL A 385 24.37 -5.56 -3.35
C VAL A 385 24.54 -6.29 -4.67
N GLU A 386 25.20 -7.45 -4.67
CA GLU A 386 25.38 -8.27 -5.86
C GLU A 386 24.04 -8.77 -6.43
N TYR A 387 23.13 -9.21 -5.58
CA TYR A 387 21.78 -9.66 -5.98
C TYR A 387 21.00 -8.56 -6.69
N TYR A 388 20.96 -7.34 -6.11
CA TYR A 388 20.31 -6.19 -6.75
C TYR A 388 20.97 -5.83 -8.09
N SER A 389 22.31 -5.82 -8.14
CA SER A 389 23.08 -5.46 -9.35
C SER A 389 22.87 -6.43 -10.51
N LYS A 390 22.59 -7.70 -10.22
CA LYS A 390 22.33 -8.73 -11.25
C LYS A 390 20.87 -8.78 -11.69
N ASN A 391 19.96 -8.16 -10.98
CA ASN A 391 18.52 -8.17 -11.28
C ASN A 391 18.09 -6.80 -11.80
N GLU A 392 17.88 -6.71 -13.12
CA GLU A 392 17.50 -5.45 -13.77
C GLU A 392 16.14 -4.92 -13.32
N GLU A 393 15.18 -5.80 -13.00
CA GLU A 393 13.87 -5.39 -12.47
C GLU A 393 13.99 -4.71 -11.10
N LEU A 394 14.79 -5.29 -10.19
CA LEU A 394 15.06 -4.69 -8.89
C LEU A 394 15.82 -3.38 -9.03
N MET A 395 16.80 -3.31 -9.93
CA MET A 395 17.53 -2.07 -10.23
C MET A 395 16.60 -0.98 -10.75
N ASN A 396 15.68 -1.32 -11.66
CA ASN A 396 14.69 -0.37 -12.18
C ASN A 396 13.73 0.12 -11.08
N ASN A 397 13.34 -0.74 -10.16
CA ASN A 397 12.55 -0.34 -9.01
C ASN A 397 13.30 0.68 -8.13
N ILE A 398 14.59 0.44 -7.84
CA ILE A 398 15.43 1.40 -7.10
C ILE A 398 15.58 2.72 -7.87
N ARG A 399 15.83 2.67 -9.19
CA ARG A 399 15.91 3.88 -10.03
C ARG A 399 14.63 4.70 -9.98
N ASN A 400 13.47 4.04 -9.99
CA ASN A 400 12.18 4.71 -9.89
C ASN A 400 12.02 5.42 -8.54
N VAL A 401 12.42 4.77 -7.43
CA VAL A 401 12.39 5.39 -6.10
C VAL A 401 13.33 6.60 -6.04
N VAL A 402 14.55 6.47 -6.55
CA VAL A 402 15.53 7.58 -6.62
C VAL A 402 14.99 8.72 -7.47
N LEU A 403 14.36 8.43 -8.61
CA LEU A 403 13.78 9.44 -9.48
C LEU A 403 12.61 10.17 -8.80
N GLU A 404 11.82 9.46 -8.01
CA GLU A 404 10.76 10.05 -7.20
C GLU A 404 11.34 10.97 -6.10
N GLU A 405 12.42 10.56 -5.42
CA GLU A 405 13.13 11.41 -4.46
C GLU A 405 13.70 12.67 -5.12
N GLN A 406 14.31 12.55 -6.30
CA GLN A 406 14.80 13.69 -7.07
C GLN A 406 13.67 14.64 -7.48
N ALA A 407 12.49 14.10 -7.78
CA ALA A 407 11.30 14.91 -8.08
C ALA A 407 10.82 15.68 -6.83
N VAL A 408 10.85 15.04 -5.66
CA VAL A 408 10.59 15.73 -4.38
C VAL A 408 11.59 16.84 -4.15
N ASP A 409 12.90 16.59 -4.35
CA ASP A 409 13.96 17.60 -4.21
C ASP A 409 13.73 18.79 -5.16
N ALA A 410 13.33 18.53 -6.41
CA ALA A 410 13.04 19.57 -7.39
C ALA A 410 11.85 20.46 -6.99
N VAL A 411 10.84 19.89 -6.35
CA VAL A 411 9.70 20.66 -5.80
C VAL A 411 10.16 21.46 -4.59
N LEU A 412 10.92 20.84 -3.65
CA LEU A 412 11.45 21.50 -2.46
C LEU A 412 12.34 22.70 -2.80
N ALA A 413 13.09 22.63 -3.89
CA ALA A 413 13.92 23.76 -4.33
C ALA A 413 13.11 25.02 -4.68
N LYS A 414 11.82 24.86 -4.99
CA LYS A 414 10.88 25.95 -5.34
C LYS A 414 9.92 26.29 -4.21
N ALA A 415 9.67 25.34 -3.29
CA ALA A 415 8.72 25.45 -2.19
C ALA A 415 9.22 26.34 -1.06
N GLN A 416 8.29 26.76 -0.19
CA GLN A 416 8.59 27.47 1.05
C GLN A 416 8.92 26.45 2.14
N VAL A 417 10.21 26.21 2.38
CA VAL A 417 10.66 25.26 3.39
C VAL A 417 10.96 26.01 4.68
N THR A 418 10.36 25.56 5.79
CA THR A 418 10.63 26.06 7.14
C THR A 418 11.19 24.94 8.00
N GLU A 419 12.27 25.21 8.71
CA GLU A 419 12.83 24.25 9.68
C GLU A 419 12.10 24.37 11.01
N LYS A 420 11.79 23.21 11.63
CA LYS A 420 11.12 23.14 12.93
C LYS A 420 11.86 22.14 13.81
N ALA A 421 12.35 22.61 14.94
CA ALA A 421 12.93 21.72 15.94
C ALA A 421 11.85 20.78 16.49
N SER A 422 12.11 19.50 16.50
CA SER A 422 11.23 18.44 17.00
C SER A 422 12.03 17.41 17.77
N SER A 423 11.40 16.67 18.67
CA SER A 423 12.03 15.56 19.36
C SER A 423 11.95 14.26 18.57
N PHE A 424 12.80 13.29 18.92
CA PHE A 424 12.75 11.95 18.34
C PHE A 424 11.37 11.30 18.54
N ASP A 425 10.83 11.40 19.76
CA ASP A 425 9.53 10.82 20.12
C ASP A 425 8.38 11.43 19.30
N GLU A 426 8.35 12.76 19.06
CA GLU A 426 7.33 13.42 18.24
C GLU A 426 7.33 12.98 16.77
N ILE A 427 8.48 12.57 16.23
CA ILE A 427 8.57 12.10 14.86
C ILE A 427 8.18 10.62 14.76
N MET A 428 8.64 9.80 15.71
CA MET A 428 8.43 8.35 15.66
C MET A 428 7.06 7.94 16.20
N ASN A 429 6.48 8.70 17.14
CA ASN A 429 5.20 8.42 17.79
C ASN A 429 4.24 9.63 17.67
N PRO A 430 3.74 9.96 16.47
CA PRO A 430 2.92 11.16 16.25
C PRO A 430 1.56 11.17 16.95
N GLN A 431 1.22 10.11 17.69
CA GLN A 431 -0.05 9.96 18.43
C GLN A 431 0.15 9.86 19.97
N ALA A 432 1.34 10.07 20.47
CA ALA A 432 1.64 10.04 21.90
C ALA A 432 1.32 11.38 22.58
#